data_244d932bd0b02fa27692b8f16d928c10
#
_entry.id   244d932bd0b02fa27692b8f16d928c10
#
_cell.length_a   1.000
_cell.length_b   1.000
_cell.length_c   1.000
_cell.angle_alpha   90.00
_cell.angle_beta   90.00
_cell.angle_gamma   90.00
#
_symmetry.space_group_name_H-M   'P 1'
#
loop_
_entity.id
_entity.type
_entity.pdbx_description
1 polymer ?
#
loop_
_entity_poly.entity_id
_entity_poly.type
_entity_poly.pdbx_seq_one_letter_code
_entity_poly.pdbx_strand_id
1 'polypeptide(L)'
;HIGIFPEEINQWLWLQKQIESAQQPVKLLNLWAYTGLINLVATQSGAEATHVDSSKHGIGWAMANQKLSNMKDAPIRYIQEDPLKFIKREARREKLYNALVFHFPRFENETESTYKDFLKQLPELLEAIKAILDPNLHCLLVTAPTCIHPNTCHEIAVALTNNPEKTEVIQSGQIALLEKSSGKRSEEHTSELQSHHDL
;
A
#
# COMPACT_ATOMS: atom_id res chain seq x y z
N HIS A 1 -14.34 -12.64 4.11
CA HIS A 1 -13.48 -11.48 4.42
C HIS A 1 -14.29 -10.41 5.12
N ILE A 2 -13.82 -9.93 6.28
CA ILE A 2 -14.49 -8.89 7.09
C ILE A 2 -14.12 -7.46 6.65
N GLY A 3 -13.19 -7.33 5.72
CA GLY A 3 -12.83 -6.05 5.11
C GLY A 3 -11.98 -5.10 5.97
N ILE A 4 -11.69 -5.48 7.22
CA ILE A 4 -10.80 -4.77 8.15
C ILE A 4 -9.73 -5.75 8.59
N PHE A 5 -8.49 -5.30 8.59
CA PHE A 5 -7.31 -6.08 8.96
C PHE A 5 -6.65 -5.45 10.19
N PRO A 6 -7.11 -5.78 11.42
CA PRO A 6 -6.61 -5.15 12.64
C PRO A 6 -5.11 -5.33 12.86
N GLU A 7 -4.50 -6.37 12.27
CA GLU A 7 -3.07 -6.60 12.26
C GLU A 7 -2.28 -5.45 11.60
N GLU A 8 -2.89 -4.71 10.68
CA GLU A 8 -2.27 -3.59 9.98
C GLU A 8 -2.27 -2.27 10.78
N ILE A 9 -2.73 -2.27 12.03
CA ILE A 9 -2.86 -1.03 12.84
C ILE A 9 -1.54 -0.28 12.99
N ASN A 10 -0.43 -0.99 13.11
CA ASN A 10 0.88 -0.35 13.25
C ASN A 10 1.29 0.36 11.95
N GLN A 11 0.92 -0.20 10.79
CA GLN A 11 1.12 0.40 9.47
C GLN A 11 0.32 1.69 9.34
N TRP A 12 -0.94 1.67 9.77
CA TRP A 12 -1.80 2.85 9.74
C TRP A 12 -1.25 3.98 10.61
N LEU A 13 -0.84 3.66 11.83
CA LEU A 13 -0.24 4.63 12.76
C LEU A 13 1.10 5.17 12.25
N TRP A 14 1.91 4.33 11.62
CA TRP A 14 3.15 4.75 10.99
C TRP A 14 2.86 5.69 9.80
N LEU A 15 1.99 5.29 8.88
CA LEU A 15 1.62 6.12 7.73
C LEU A 15 1.03 7.47 8.17
N GLN A 16 0.18 7.47 9.20
CA GLN A 16 -0.34 8.70 9.79
C GLN A 16 0.80 9.65 10.20
N LYS A 17 1.77 9.15 10.98
CA LYS A 17 2.92 9.95 11.42
C LYS A 17 3.74 10.50 10.25
N GLN A 18 3.97 9.67 9.20
CA GLN A 18 4.69 10.12 8.02
C GLN A 18 3.96 11.27 7.35
N ILE A 19 2.66 11.15 7.13
CA ILE A 19 1.86 12.20 6.48
C ILE A 19 1.81 13.47 7.32
N GLU A 20 1.60 13.36 8.63
CA GLU A 20 1.55 14.51 9.56
C GLU A 20 2.89 15.25 9.65
N SER A 21 4.02 14.56 9.44
CA SER A 21 5.36 15.15 9.47
C SER A 21 5.79 15.74 8.12
N ALA A 22 5.05 15.51 7.05
CA ALA A 22 5.42 15.92 5.71
C ALA A 22 5.46 17.46 5.57
N GLN A 23 6.53 17.96 4.99
CA GLN A 23 6.72 19.40 4.73
C GLN A 23 5.98 19.88 3.47
N GLN A 24 5.51 18.94 2.65
CA GLN A 24 4.80 19.21 1.40
C GLN A 24 3.51 18.41 1.32
N PRO A 25 2.53 18.82 0.49
CA PRO A 25 1.30 18.07 0.30
C PRO A 25 1.58 16.62 -0.13
N VAL A 26 1.01 15.67 0.59
CA VAL A 26 1.17 14.24 0.32
C VAL A 26 0.12 13.77 -0.69
N LYS A 27 0.59 13.22 -1.82
CA LYS A 27 -0.21 12.56 -2.84
C LYS A 27 0.03 11.06 -2.76
N LEU A 28 -0.86 10.37 -2.07
CA LEU A 28 -0.78 8.94 -1.85
C LEU A 28 -1.36 8.17 -3.02
N LEU A 29 -0.60 7.21 -3.53
CA LEU A 29 -1.10 6.15 -4.39
C LEU A 29 -1.23 4.86 -3.59
N ASN A 30 -2.42 4.27 -3.58
CA ASN A 30 -2.68 2.97 -2.96
C ASN A 30 -3.10 1.98 -4.04
N LEU A 31 -2.28 0.96 -4.26
CA LEU A 31 -2.46 -0.08 -5.28
C LEU A 31 -2.96 -1.37 -4.64
N TRP A 32 -3.92 -2.05 -5.30
CA TRP A 32 -4.69 -3.18 -4.76
C TRP A 32 -5.35 -2.83 -3.43
N ALA A 33 -5.95 -1.65 -3.39
CA ALA A 33 -6.37 -0.95 -2.18
C ALA A 33 -7.59 -1.55 -1.47
N TYR A 34 -8.29 -2.50 -2.08
CA TYR A 34 -9.41 -3.29 -1.55
C TYR A 34 -10.46 -2.41 -0.83
N THR A 35 -10.63 -2.59 0.50
CA THR A 35 -11.64 -1.87 1.31
C THR A 35 -11.23 -0.46 1.72
N GLY A 36 -10.03 -0.03 1.40
CA GLY A 36 -9.57 1.35 1.44
C GLY A 36 -9.37 1.98 2.82
N LEU A 37 -9.29 1.19 3.88
CA LEU A 37 -9.14 1.74 5.23
C LEU A 37 -7.90 2.62 5.38
N ILE A 38 -6.78 2.22 4.78
CA ILE A 38 -5.54 3.00 4.81
C ILE A 38 -5.69 4.38 4.12
N ASN A 39 -6.57 4.50 3.12
CA ASN A 39 -6.86 5.78 2.49
C ASN A 39 -7.63 6.72 3.41
N LEU A 40 -8.51 6.17 4.27
CA LEU A 40 -9.22 6.97 5.27
C LEU A 40 -8.23 7.54 6.29
N VAL A 41 -7.32 6.70 6.78
CA VAL A 41 -6.24 7.15 7.69
C VAL A 41 -5.39 8.23 7.01
N ALA A 42 -4.95 7.98 5.77
CA ALA A 42 -4.11 8.93 5.05
C ALA A 42 -4.79 10.28 4.84
N THR A 43 -6.05 10.29 4.40
CA THR A 43 -6.76 11.54 4.16
C THR A 43 -7.17 12.26 5.45
N GLN A 44 -7.42 11.54 6.52
CA GLN A 44 -7.62 12.13 7.85
C GLN A 44 -6.35 12.84 8.34
N SER A 45 -5.18 12.36 7.95
CA SER A 45 -3.87 12.93 8.27
C SER A 45 -3.43 14.05 7.31
N GLY A 46 -4.25 14.40 6.31
CA GLY A 46 -4.01 15.52 5.39
C GLY A 46 -3.51 15.15 3.99
N ALA A 47 -3.44 13.87 3.62
CA ALA A 47 -3.07 13.47 2.26
C ALA A 47 -4.24 13.54 1.28
N GLU A 48 -3.92 13.67 -0.03
CA GLU A 48 -4.80 13.31 -1.12
C GLU A 48 -4.54 11.85 -1.50
N ALA A 49 -5.57 10.99 -1.54
CA ALA A 49 -5.40 9.57 -1.83
C ALA A 49 -5.98 9.18 -3.20
N THR A 50 -5.24 8.37 -3.94
CA THR A 50 -5.74 7.66 -5.12
C THR A 50 -5.82 6.18 -4.81
N HIS A 51 -7.04 5.67 -4.76
CA HIS A 51 -7.39 4.28 -4.48
C HIS A 51 -7.56 3.53 -5.80
N VAL A 52 -6.73 2.53 -6.05
CA VAL A 52 -6.78 1.73 -7.28
C VAL A 52 -7.02 0.27 -6.94
N ASP A 53 -8.09 -0.28 -7.47
CA ASP A 53 -8.42 -1.70 -7.34
C ASP A 53 -9.21 -2.18 -8.56
N SER A 54 -9.01 -3.41 -8.99
CA SER A 54 -9.80 -4.01 -10.08
C SER A 54 -11.17 -4.50 -9.62
N SER A 55 -11.34 -4.77 -8.33
CA SER A 55 -12.56 -5.28 -7.75
C SER A 55 -13.63 -4.21 -7.59
N LYS A 56 -14.70 -4.30 -8.39
CA LYS A 56 -15.88 -3.46 -8.22
C LYS A 56 -16.46 -3.54 -6.80
N HIS A 57 -16.42 -4.73 -6.22
CA HIS A 57 -16.93 -4.98 -4.87
C HIS A 57 -16.05 -4.29 -3.81
N GLY A 58 -14.73 -4.40 -3.93
CA GLY A 58 -13.76 -3.71 -3.06
C GLY A 58 -13.94 -2.19 -3.11
N ILE A 59 -14.04 -1.61 -4.31
CA ILE A 59 -14.33 -0.17 -4.49
C ILE A 59 -15.66 0.23 -3.82
N GLY A 60 -16.71 -0.57 -4.01
CA GLY A 60 -18.01 -0.31 -3.37
C GLY A 60 -17.92 -0.28 -1.84
N TRP A 61 -17.15 -1.21 -1.26
CA TRP A 61 -16.92 -1.23 0.18
C TRP A 61 -16.06 -0.06 0.65
N ALA A 62 -15.03 0.30 -0.08
CA ALA A 62 -14.19 1.44 0.24
C ALA A 62 -15.00 2.75 0.30
N MET A 63 -15.88 2.98 -0.68
CA MET A 63 -16.78 4.13 -0.69
C MET A 63 -17.80 4.09 0.46
N ALA A 64 -18.32 2.90 0.79
CA ALA A 64 -19.22 2.72 1.93
C ALA A 64 -18.50 3.02 3.26
N ASN A 65 -17.27 2.54 3.42
CA ASN A 65 -16.43 2.81 4.58
C ASN A 65 -16.16 4.31 4.75
N GLN A 66 -15.85 5.02 3.67
CA GLN A 66 -15.70 6.49 3.68
C GLN A 66 -16.95 7.18 4.22
N LYS A 67 -18.12 6.78 3.71
CA LYS A 67 -19.41 7.34 4.16
C LYS A 67 -19.70 7.04 5.63
N LEU A 68 -19.48 5.79 6.06
CA LEU A 68 -19.71 5.34 7.45
C LEU A 68 -18.77 6.01 8.45
N SER A 69 -17.56 6.37 8.00
CA SER A 69 -16.58 7.10 8.79
C SER A 69 -16.85 8.62 8.85
N ASN A 70 -17.98 9.10 8.30
CA ASN A 70 -18.33 10.53 8.18
C ASN A 70 -17.28 11.37 7.43
N MET A 71 -16.56 10.75 6.49
CA MET A 71 -15.47 11.36 5.71
C MET A 71 -15.86 11.62 4.26
N LYS A 72 -17.12 12.00 3.98
CA LYS A 72 -17.64 12.15 2.60
C LYS A 72 -16.82 13.11 1.72
N ASP A 73 -16.25 14.15 2.34
CA ASP A 73 -15.50 15.20 1.66
C ASP A 73 -13.99 14.92 1.65
N ALA A 74 -13.55 13.75 2.19
CA ALA A 74 -12.16 13.39 2.15
C ALA A 74 -11.67 13.22 0.70
N PRO A 75 -10.50 13.75 0.34
CA PRO A 75 -9.99 13.78 -1.02
C PRO A 75 -9.49 12.40 -1.48
N ILE A 76 -10.41 11.47 -1.69
CA ILE A 76 -10.13 10.11 -2.18
C ILE A 76 -10.65 9.96 -3.61
N ARG A 77 -9.74 9.70 -4.54
CA ARG A 77 -10.05 9.36 -5.93
C ARG A 77 -10.13 7.85 -6.09
N TYR A 78 -11.31 7.31 -6.32
CA TYR A 78 -11.54 5.88 -6.57
C TYR A 78 -11.39 5.53 -8.03
N ILE A 79 -10.59 4.51 -8.33
CA ILE A 79 -10.29 4.01 -9.68
C ILE A 79 -10.53 2.50 -9.72
N GLN A 80 -11.59 2.10 -10.41
CA GLN A 80 -11.83 0.70 -10.71
C GLN A 80 -11.11 0.31 -12.00
N GLU A 81 -9.87 -0.14 -11.87
CA GLU A 81 -9.04 -0.51 -13.02
C GLU A 81 -7.93 -1.47 -12.57
N ASP A 82 -7.40 -2.23 -13.50
CA ASP A 82 -6.16 -2.98 -13.30
C ASP A 82 -5.01 -2.02 -12.96
N PRO A 83 -4.27 -2.23 -11.85
CA PRO A 83 -3.24 -1.31 -11.39
C PRO A 83 -2.15 -1.03 -12.43
N LEU A 84 -1.70 -2.03 -13.19
CA LEU A 84 -0.68 -1.80 -14.22
C LEU A 84 -1.20 -0.90 -15.36
N LYS A 85 -2.45 -1.09 -15.78
CA LYS A 85 -3.09 -0.23 -16.79
C LYS A 85 -3.22 1.20 -16.27
N PHE A 86 -3.64 1.36 -15.01
CA PHE A 86 -3.72 2.65 -14.35
C PHE A 86 -2.35 3.35 -14.33
N ILE A 87 -1.30 2.69 -13.87
CA ILE A 87 0.05 3.22 -13.77
C ILE A 87 0.56 3.69 -15.14
N LYS A 88 0.44 2.85 -16.18
CA LYS A 88 0.82 3.21 -17.55
C LYS A 88 0.06 4.43 -18.08
N ARG A 89 -1.19 4.62 -17.66
CA ARG A 89 -1.99 5.81 -18.02
C ARG A 89 -1.52 7.06 -17.29
N GLU A 90 -1.26 6.98 -15.98
CA GLU A 90 -0.78 8.13 -15.19
C GLU A 90 0.63 8.54 -15.64
N ALA A 91 1.50 7.60 -16.00
CA ALA A 91 2.81 7.91 -16.59
C ALA A 91 2.69 8.76 -17.87
N ARG A 92 1.76 8.41 -18.78
CA ARG A 92 1.50 9.23 -19.99
C ARG A 92 0.93 10.62 -19.68
N ARG A 93 0.36 10.82 -18.48
CA ARG A 93 -0.18 12.08 -17.99
C ARG A 93 0.82 12.88 -17.15
N GLU A 94 2.01 12.35 -16.97
CA GLU A 94 3.06 12.94 -16.14
C GLU A 94 2.57 13.22 -14.69
N LYS A 95 1.66 12.37 -14.18
CA LYS A 95 1.19 12.47 -12.80
C LYS A 95 2.16 11.78 -11.88
N LEU A 96 2.59 12.49 -10.83
CA LEU A 96 3.51 11.99 -9.83
C LEU A 96 2.85 11.84 -8.47
N TYR A 97 3.31 10.84 -7.74
CA TYR A 97 2.90 10.51 -6.38
C TYR A 97 4.13 10.48 -5.47
N ASN A 98 4.06 11.13 -4.33
CA ASN A 98 5.14 11.18 -3.36
C ASN A 98 4.94 10.26 -2.13
N ALA A 99 3.86 9.49 -2.12
CA ALA A 99 3.66 8.41 -1.16
C ALA A 99 3.03 7.20 -1.87
N LEU A 100 3.51 6.01 -1.55
CA LEU A 100 3.01 4.77 -2.15
C LEU A 100 2.68 3.75 -1.06
N VAL A 101 1.49 3.16 -1.17
CA VAL A 101 1.12 1.91 -0.51
C VAL A 101 0.99 0.85 -1.58
N PHE A 102 1.81 -0.17 -1.48
CA PHE A 102 1.83 -1.31 -2.40
C PHE A 102 1.41 -2.55 -1.64
N HIS A 103 0.15 -2.94 -1.80
CA HIS A 103 -0.32 -4.23 -1.31
C HIS A 103 -0.12 -5.29 -2.39
N PHE A 104 0.42 -6.45 -2.01
CA PHE A 104 0.37 -7.59 -2.92
C PHE A 104 -1.09 -7.97 -3.20
N PRO A 105 -1.43 -8.24 -4.47
CA PRO A 105 -2.79 -8.64 -4.82
C PRO A 105 -3.18 -9.92 -4.06
N ARG A 106 -4.39 -9.94 -3.51
CA ARG A 106 -4.99 -11.15 -2.97
C ARG A 106 -5.73 -11.87 -4.11
N PHE A 107 -5.38 -13.10 -4.35
CA PHE A 107 -5.99 -13.93 -5.37
C PHE A 107 -7.08 -14.82 -4.76
N GLU A 108 -8.16 -15.10 -5.50
CA GLU A 108 -9.22 -15.99 -5.02
C GLU A 108 -8.71 -17.39 -4.67
N ASN A 109 -7.73 -17.88 -5.41
CA ASN A 109 -6.98 -19.09 -5.11
C ASN A 109 -5.54 -18.70 -4.75
N GLU A 110 -5.30 -18.43 -3.48
CA GLU A 110 -3.97 -18.10 -2.96
C GLU A 110 -3.09 -19.36 -2.93
N THR A 111 -2.48 -19.67 -4.07
CA THR A 111 -1.51 -20.74 -4.20
C THR A 111 -0.11 -20.15 -4.42
N GLU A 112 0.91 -20.89 -4.05
CA GLU A 112 2.30 -20.52 -4.34
C GLU A 112 2.52 -20.27 -5.85
N SER A 113 1.82 -21.02 -6.69
CA SER A 113 1.87 -20.85 -8.16
C SER A 113 1.34 -19.48 -8.59
N THR A 114 0.23 -19.02 -8.01
CA THR A 114 -0.39 -17.75 -8.37
C THR A 114 0.53 -16.58 -8.05
N TYR A 115 1.18 -16.61 -6.89
CA TYR A 115 2.15 -15.60 -6.52
C TYR A 115 3.44 -15.69 -7.35
N LYS A 116 3.90 -16.89 -7.73
CA LYS A 116 5.02 -17.04 -8.66
C LYS A 116 4.77 -16.38 -10.00
N ASP A 117 3.56 -16.48 -10.55
CA ASP A 117 3.22 -15.83 -11.82
C ASP A 117 3.13 -14.31 -11.68
N PHE A 118 2.63 -13.81 -10.57
CA PHE A 118 2.67 -12.37 -10.25
C PHE A 118 4.13 -11.87 -10.13
N LEU A 119 4.98 -12.59 -9.42
CA LEU A 119 6.39 -12.24 -9.26
C LEU A 119 7.17 -12.18 -10.58
N LYS A 120 6.79 -12.96 -11.58
CA LYS A 120 7.39 -12.86 -12.94
C LYS A 120 7.09 -11.52 -13.61
N GLN A 121 5.93 -10.91 -13.31
CA GLN A 121 5.53 -9.62 -13.87
C GLN A 121 6.03 -8.44 -13.02
N LEU A 122 6.52 -8.71 -11.82
CA LEU A 122 6.95 -7.69 -10.88
C LEU A 122 8.01 -6.72 -11.43
N PRO A 123 9.05 -7.14 -12.17
CA PRO A 123 10.03 -6.21 -12.72
C PRO A 123 9.42 -5.15 -13.65
N GLU A 124 8.52 -5.55 -14.57
CA GLU A 124 7.82 -4.60 -15.44
C GLU A 124 6.94 -3.64 -14.63
N LEU A 125 6.25 -4.18 -13.63
CA LEU A 125 5.39 -3.40 -12.74
C LEU A 125 6.21 -2.36 -11.95
N LEU A 126 7.35 -2.73 -11.39
CA LEU A 126 8.21 -1.82 -10.62
C LEU A 126 8.76 -0.69 -11.49
N GLU A 127 9.21 -0.99 -12.72
CA GLU A 127 9.65 0.05 -13.66
C GLU A 127 8.50 1.01 -14.03
N ALA A 128 7.29 0.48 -14.21
CA ALA A 128 6.13 1.33 -14.47
C ALA A 128 5.78 2.21 -13.26
N ILE A 129 5.87 1.67 -12.04
CA ILE A 129 5.64 2.43 -10.80
C ILE A 129 6.67 3.55 -10.65
N LYS A 130 7.96 3.27 -10.87
CA LYS A 130 9.02 4.30 -10.81
C LYS A 130 8.72 5.51 -11.69
N ALA A 131 8.15 5.29 -12.86
CA ALA A 131 7.81 6.36 -13.79
C ALA A 131 6.74 7.35 -13.28
N ILE A 132 6.02 7.00 -12.21
CA ILE A 132 4.99 7.83 -11.59
C ILE A 132 5.29 8.20 -10.14
N LEU A 133 6.46 7.82 -9.63
CA LEU A 133 6.90 8.26 -8.31
C LEU A 133 7.66 9.57 -8.40
N ASP A 134 7.38 10.45 -7.45
CA ASP A 134 8.15 11.68 -7.29
C ASP A 134 9.60 11.34 -6.94
N PRO A 135 10.60 11.99 -7.55
CA PRO A 135 12.01 11.81 -7.15
C PRO A 135 12.27 12.06 -5.65
N ASN A 136 11.42 12.86 -5.01
CA ASN A 136 11.40 13.08 -3.57
C ASN A 136 10.26 12.27 -2.94
N LEU A 137 10.29 10.96 -3.12
CA LEU A 137 9.32 10.06 -2.50
C LEU A 137 9.38 10.22 -0.97
N HIS A 138 8.27 10.60 -0.37
CA HIS A 138 8.20 10.88 1.06
C HIS A 138 8.13 9.59 1.89
N CYS A 139 7.25 8.64 1.49
CA CYS A 139 7.13 7.36 2.18
C CYS A 139 6.63 6.24 1.25
N LEU A 140 7.01 5.03 1.59
CA LEU A 140 6.63 3.81 0.90
C LEU A 140 6.26 2.72 1.92
N LEU A 141 5.12 2.10 1.73
CA LEU A 141 4.66 0.93 2.48
C LEU A 141 4.45 -0.23 1.51
N VAL A 142 5.12 -1.34 1.75
CA VAL A 142 4.94 -2.59 0.99
C VAL A 142 4.38 -3.65 1.93
N THR A 143 3.26 -4.26 1.56
CA THR A 143 2.66 -5.37 2.32
C THR A 143 2.47 -6.59 1.44
N ALA A 144 2.73 -7.77 1.99
CA ALA A 144 2.59 -9.02 1.27
C ALA A 144 2.07 -10.13 2.21
N PRO A 145 1.39 -11.15 1.68
CA PRO A 145 1.00 -12.31 2.46
C PRO A 145 2.23 -13.12 2.91
N THR A 146 2.06 -13.95 3.93
CA THR A 146 3.15 -14.73 4.55
C THR A 146 3.86 -15.73 3.65
N CYS A 147 3.24 -16.12 2.54
CA CYS A 147 3.88 -16.96 1.53
C CYS A 147 4.96 -16.19 0.72
N ILE A 148 5.01 -14.86 0.82
CA ILE A 148 6.06 -14.03 0.23
C ILE A 148 7.14 -13.78 1.27
N HIS A 149 8.39 -14.06 0.90
CA HIS A 149 9.51 -13.88 1.82
C HIS A 149 9.71 -12.39 2.14
N PRO A 150 9.99 -12.01 3.41
CA PRO A 150 10.19 -10.60 3.80
C PRO A 150 11.25 -9.88 2.97
N ASN A 151 12.32 -10.58 2.56
CA ASN A 151 13.36 -9.99 1.70
C ASN A 151 12.80 -9.51 0.34
N THR A 152 11.75 -10.15 -0.19
CA THR A 152 11.11 -9.70 -1.42
C THR A 152 10.48 -8.32 -1.24
N CYS A 153 9.84 -8.05 -0.11
CA CYS A 153 9.31 -6.72 0.20
C CYS A 153 10.46 -5.70 0.32
N HIS A 154 11.58 -6.09 0.92
CA HIS A 154 12.78 -5.24 0.98
C HIS A 154 13.32 -4.92 -0.41
N GLU A 155 13.49 -5.92 -1.26
CA GLU A 155 13.97 -5.75 -2.63
C GLU A 155 13.04 -4.84 -3.45
N ILE A 156 11.72 -4.97 -3.27
CA ILE A 156 10.73 -4.08 -3.89
C ILE A 156 10.93 -2.65 -3.42
N ALA A 157 11.03 -2.43 -2.12
CA ALA A 157 11.21 -1.09 -1.58
C ALA A 157 12.51 -0.45 -2.07
N VAL A 158 13.62 -1.16 -2.03
CA VAL A 158 14.90 -0.70 -2.57
C VAL A 158 14.80 -0.41 -4.08
N ALA A 159 14.12 -1.28 -4.83
CA ALA A 159 13.93 -1.09 -6.26
C ALA A 159 13.10 0.16 -6.58
N LEU A 160 12.11 0.52 -5.77
CA LEU A 160 11.24 1.68 -5.98
C LEU A 160 11.83 2.98 -5.50
N THR A 161 12.88 2.95 -4.69
CA THR A 161 13.54 4.17 -4.20
C THR A 161 14.62 4.61 -5.18
N ASN A 162 14.53 5.84 -5.67
CA ASN A 162 15.51 6.41 -6.61
C ASN A 162 16.86 6.74 -5.96
N ASN A 163 16.92 6.71 -4.64
CA ASN A 163 18.14 7.05 -3.89
C ASN A 163 18.26 6.16 -2.65
N PRO A 164 18.79 4.93 -2.80
CA PRO A 164 18.90 3.98 -1.69
C PRO A 164 19.78 4.50 -0.54
N GLU A 165 20.71 5.43 -0.81
CA GLU A 165 21.57 6.03 0.24
C GLU A 165 20.80 7.01 1.14
N LYS A 166 19.70 7.55 0.66
CA LYS A 166 18.81 8.45 1.41
C LYS A 166 17.57 7.73 1.96
N THR A 167 17.46 6.43 1.71
CA THR A 167 16.31 5.64 2.11
C THR A 167 16.60 4.95 3.42
N GLU A 168 15.91 5.34 4.47
CA GLU A 168 15.93 4.61 5.72
C GLU A 168 14.83 3.55 5.72
N VAL A 169 15.21 2.29 5.92
CA VAL A 169 14.28 1.19 6.19
C VAL A 169 13.99 1.18 7.69
N ILE A 170 12.83 1.69 8.06
CA ILE A 170 12.46 1.87 9.47
C ILE A 170 12.07 0.54 10.11
N GLN A 171 11.35 -0.29 9.38
CA GLN A 171 10.86 -1.56 9.91
C GLN A 171 10.63 -2.58 8.80
N SER A 172 11.12 -3.79 9.04
CA SER A 172 10.83 -4.96 8.21
C SER A 172 10.54 -6.13 9.11
N GLY A 173 9.47 -6.89 8.84
CA GLY A 173 9.14 -8.04 9.67
C GLY A 173 7.79 -8.66 9.34
N GLN A 174 7.38 -9.60 10.17
CA GLN A 174 6.08 -10.23 10.11
C GLN A 174 5.20 -9.69 11.22
N ILE A 175 3.96 -9.34 10.87
CA ILE A 175 2.92 -8.97 11.83
C ILE A 175 2.01 -10.16 12.04
N ALA A 176 1.66 -10.40 13.29
CA ALA A 176 0.70 -11.42 13.69
C ALA A 176 -0.17 -10.90 14.82
N LEU A 177 -1.46 -11.20 14.75
CA LEU A 177 -2.33 -11.07 15.90
C LEU A 177 -2.13 -12.29 16.82
N LEU A 178 -2.01 -12.03 18.11
CA LEU A 178 -1.98 -13.08 19.12
C LEU A 178 -3.36 -13.21 19.73
N GLU A 179 -3.89 -14.42 19.77
CA GLU A 179 -5.11 -14.68 20.51
C GLU A 179 -4.86 -14.49 22.02
N LYS A 180 -5.60 -13.59 22.64
CA LYS A 180 -5.40 -13.23 24.05
C LYS A 180 -5.58 -14.39 25.01
N SER A 181 -6.43 -15.36 24.65
CA SER A 181 -6.76 -16.52 25.49
C SER A 181 -5.74 -17.65 25.39
N SER A 182 -5.13 -17.86 24.23
CA SER A 182 -4.26 -19.00 23.94
C SER A 182 -2.81 -18.61 23.65
N GLY A 183 -2.53 -17.35 23.39
CA GLY A 183 -1.22 -16.89 22.92
C GLY A 183 -0.82 -17.39 21.53
N LYS A 184 -1.74 -18.06 20.82
CA LYS A 184 -1.50 -18.54 19.46
C LYS A 184 -1.52 -17.38 18.47
N ARG A 185 -0.68 -17.47 17.44
CA ARG A 185 -0.74 -16.52 16.30
C ARG A 185 -2.01 -16.77 15.50
N SER A 186 -2.65 -15.70 15.03
CA SER A 186 -3.71 -15.85 14.02
C SER A 186 -3.08 -16.41 12.73
N GLU A 187 -3.88 -17.09 11.92
CA GLU A 187 -3.43 -17.67 10.66
C GLU A 187 -3.16 -16.60 9.58
N GLU A 188 -3.64 -15.37 9.77
CA GLU A 188 -3.39 -14.25 8.87
C GLU A 188 -2.13 -13.49 9.26
N HIS A 189 -1.04 -13.75 8.56
CA HIS A 189 0.23 -13.06 8.71
C HIS A 189 0.50 -12.19 7.49
N THR A 190 0.97 -10.97 7.70
CA THR A 190 1.48 -10.10 6.63
C THR A 190 2.95 -9.82 6.84
N SER A 191 3.72 -9.84 5.76
CA SER A 191 5.11 -9.34 5.77
C SER A 191 5.09 -7.86 5.44
N GLU A 192 5.86 -7.08 6.15
CA GLU A 192 5.92 -5.63 5.99
C GLU A 192 7.32 -5.13 5.76
N LEU A 193 7.39 -4.11 4.93
CA LEU A 193 8.54 -3.23 4.85
C LEU A 193 8.07 -1.77 4.76
N GLN A 194 8.65 -0.94 5.59
CA GLN A 194 8.41 0.49 5.63
C GLN A 194 9.71 1.21 5.33
N SER A 195 9.70 2.15 4.40
CA SER A 195 10.84 3.01 4.11
C SER A 195 10.46 4.48 4.21
N HIS A 196 11.42 5.27 4.63
CA HIS A 196 11.27 6.70 4.86
C HIS A 196 12.49 7.42 4.31
N HIS A 197 12.29 8.57 3.71
CA HIS A 197 13.37 9.48 3.38
C HIS A 197 13.57 10.46 4.52
N ASP A 198 14.74 10.46 5.15
CA ASP A 198 15.13 11.56 6.00
C ASP A 198 15.39 12.81 5.17
N LEU A 199 14.85 13.93 5.66
CA LEU A 199 15.03 15.27 5.10
C LEU A 199 16.44 15.80 5.38
#